data_39f095be1cb2355660ec682d0af9a789
#
_entry.id   39f095be1cb2355660ec682d0af9a789
#
_cell.length_a   1.000
_cell.length_b   1.000
_cell.length_c   1.000
_cell.angle_alpha   90.00
_cell.angle_beta   90.00
_cell.angle_gamma   90.00
#
_symmetry.space_group_name_H-M   'P 1'
#
loop_
_entity.id
_entity.type
_entity.pdbx_description
1 polymer ?
#
loop_
_entity_poly.entity_id
_entity_poly.type
_entity_poly.pdbx_seq_one_letter_code
_entity_poly.pdbx_strand_id
1 'polypeptide(L)'
;MMMKKQVQILMMLVVACIGLMSCSQRVHEGTAVQTGRADKIVAALHDASTRYVVVVSHRGDWRNYPENSIPAIESVIRMGVDVMELDVKMTRDSVLVLSHDWTLDRTTTGSGNISDYTYEQLLAFDLKRGHGIAIPGLKIPTLRQALEVCKDRIVVNVDQGFDYYDQVLAITEELGMTDQVLIKSGHPLDKVQQRMSRHAHKMMYMPVVSVAGGSDMTTFNSYLATPAAVPIAFELCFGTLDDNVKDTARRVLKAGSKVWVNTIWGSLCGNYDDDRAYDSPDPDKVYGPILDLGTSIIQTDRPEFLIKYLEKKGRRKF
;
A
#
# COMPACT_ATOMS: atom_id res chain seq x y z
N MET A 1 -5.74 -83.00 22.39
CA MET A 1 -5.66 -81.78 23.25
C MET A 1 -4.71 -80.72 22.68
N MET A 2 -3.79 -81.08 21.77
CA MET A 2 -2.88 -80.13 21.15
C MET A 2 -3.44 -79.26 19.96
N MET A 3 -4.40 -79.81 19.22
CA MET A 3 -5.01 -79.06 18.07
C MET A 3 -5.90 -77.86 18.45
N LYS A 4 -6.58 -77.92 19.59
CA LYS A 4 -7.44 -76.81 20.07
C LYS A 4 -6.65 -75.59 20.60
N LYS A 5 -5.41 -75.78 21.09
CA LYS A 5 -4.55 -74.69 21.50
C LYS A 5 -3.94 -73.89 20.34
N GLN A 6 -3.64 -74.59 19.22
CA GLN A 6 -3.08 -73.92 18.04
C GLN A 6 -4.11 -73.05 17.32
N VAL A 7 -5.39 -73.47 17.25
CA VAL A 7 -6.47 -72.68 16.70
C VAL A 7 -6.78 -71.40 17.52
N GLN A 8 -6.68 -71.46 18.83
CA GLN A 8 -6.88 -70.30 19.68
C GLN A 8 -5.73 -69.28 19.59
N ILE A 9 -4.48 -69.71 19.43
CA ILE A 9 -3.34 -68.82 19.21
C ILE A 9 -3.40 -68.15 17.84
N LEU A 10 -3.84 -68.87 16.81
CA LEU A 10 -4.00 -68.33 15.46
C LEU A 10 -5.16 -67.31 15.41
N MET A 11 -6.25 -67.51 16.15
CA MET A 11 -7.35 -66.53 16.23
C MET A 11 -6.98 -65.29 17.01
N MET A 12 -6.13 -65.36 18.05
CA MET A 12 -5.65 -64.22 18.80
C MET A 12 -4.67 -63.37 17.96
N LEU A 13 -3.84 -63.98 17.09
CA LEU A 13 -2.94 -63.26 16.20
C LEU A 13 -3.68 -62.55 15.05
N VAL A 14 -4.78 -63.07 14.55
CA VAL A 14 -5.60 -62.46 13.50
C VAL A 14 -6.39 -61.26 14.05
N VAL A 15 -6.86 -61.32 15.33
CA VAL A 15 -7.54 -60.18 15.96
C VAL A 15 -6.55 -59.07 16.31
N ALA A 16 -5.28 -59.39 16.64
CA ALA A 16 -4.24 -58.39 16.90
C ALA A 16 -3.77 -57.66 15.61
N CYS A 17 -3.82 -58.31 14.45
CA CYS A 17 -3.46 -57.68 13.16
C CYS A 17 -4.59 -56.81 12.56
N ILE A 18 -5.86 -57.02 12.94
CA ILE A 18 -6.98 -56.18 12.51
C ILE A 18 -7.09 -54.89 13.34
N GLY A 19 -6.54 -54.90 14.56
CA GLY A 19 -6.50 -53.73 15.46
C GLY A 19 -5.42 -52.69 15.14
N LEU A 20 -4.48 -52.98 14.22
CA LEU A 20 -3.34 -52.07 13.89
C LEU A 20 -3.45 -51.39 12.50
N MET A 21 -4.52 -51.58 11.74
CA MET A 21 -4.80 -50.90 10.48
C MET A 21 -5.90 -49.85 10.58
N SER A 22 -6.25 -49.38 11.78
CA SER A 22 -6.94 -48.12 11.98
C SER A 22 -5.89 -47.02 12.16
N CYS A 23 -4.95 -46.91 11.23
CA CYS A 23 -4.12 -45.75 11.11
C CYS A 23 -5.02 -44.63 10.62
N SER A 24 -5.39 -43.75 11.53
CA SER A 24 -6.11 -42.54 11.31
C SER A 24 -5.55 -41.86 10.06
N GLN A 25 -6.32 -41.83 9.00
CA GLN A 25 -6.30 -40.68 8.09
C GLN A 25 -6.77 -39.51 8.98
N ARG A 26 -5.84 -38.88 9.69
CA ARG A 26 -5.96 -37.47 9.99
C ARG A 26 -5.97 -36.78 8.62
N VAL A 27 -7.16 -36.58 8.11
CA VAL A 27 -7.40 -35.47 7.21
C VAL A 27 -6.80 -34.30 7.95
N HIS A 28 -5.64 -33.82 7.50
CA HIS A 28 -5.26 -32.46 7.76
C HIS A 28 -6.42 -31.65 7.15
N GLU A 29 -7.44 -31.35 7.94
CA GLU A 29 -8.20 -30.15 7.73
C GLU A 29 -7.12 -29.07 7.69
N GLY A 30 -6.77 -28.66 6.48
CA GLY A 30 -5.97 -27.48 6.26
C GLY A 30 -6.73 -26.39 7.01
N THR A 31 -6.20 -25.98 8.15
CA THR A 31 -6.62 -24.75 8.80
C THR A 31 -6.52 -23.71 7.69
N ALA A 32 -7.67 -23.27 7.17
CA ALA A 32 -7.73 -22.16 6.25
C ALA A 32 -6.96 -21.06 6.96
N VAL A 33 -5.78 -20.70 6.42
CA VAL A 33 -4.98 -19.60 6.92
C VAL A 33 -5.93 -18.42 6.87
N GLN A 34 -6.30 -17.89 8.02
CA GLN A 34 -7.21 -16.76 8.09
C GLN A 34 -6.45 -15.59 7.51
N THR A 35 -6.71 -15.28 6.22
CA THR A 35 -6.03 -14.21 5.50
C THR A 35 -6.22 -12.91 6.25
N GLY A 36 -5.11 -12.26 6.61
CA GLY A 36 -5.09 -10.98 7.29
C GLY A 36 -5.79 -9.89 6.45
N ARG A 37 -6.06 -8.73 7.05
CA ARG A 37 -6.65 -7.63 6.31
C ARG A 37 -5.72 -7.16 5.18
N ALA A 38 -4.41 -7.09 5.44
CA ALA A 38 -3.41 -6.73 4.44
C ALA A 38 -3.44 -7.67 3.23
N ASP A 39 -3.56 -9.00 3.44
CA ASP A 39 -3.63 -9.98 2.34
C ASP A 39 -4.84 -9.73 1.42
N LYS A 40 -6.00 -9.38 2.00
CA LYS A 40 -7.21 -9.04 1.22
C LYS A 40 -7.00 -7.79 0.38
N ILE A 41 -6.30 -6.80 0.92
CA ILE A 41 -5.98 -5.56 0.20
C ILE A 41 -5.00 -5.86 -0.94
N VAL A 42 -3.95 -6.65 -0.67
CA VAL A 42 -2.99 -7.10 -1.70
C VAL A 42 -3.71 -7.87 -2.81
N ALA A 43 -4.60 -8.79 -2.46
CA ALA A 43 -5.41 -9.51 -3.44
C ALA A 43 -6.29 -8.55 -4.27
N ALA A 44 -6.93 -7.55 -3.64
CA ALA A 44 -7.72 -6.55 -4.35
C ALA A 44 -6.87 -5.66 -5.26
N LEU A 45 -5.62 -5.34 -4.89
CA LEU A 45 -4.68 -4.61 -5.74
C LEU A 45 -4.32 -5.42 -6.99
N HIS A 46 -4.18 -6.74 -6.89
CA HIS A 46 -3.86 -7.62 -8.02
C HIS A 46 -5.09 -8.04 -8.86
N ASP A 47 -6.30 -7.91 -8.35
CA ASP A 47 -7.53 -8.26 -9.09
C ASP A 47 -8.02 -7.06 -9.92
N ALA A 48 -7.67 -7.03 -11.21
CA ALA A 48 -8.09 -6.00 -12.14
C ALA A 48 -9.63 -5.98 -12.37
N SER A 49 -10.34 -7.06 -12.05
CA SER A 49 -11.79 -7.20 -12.24
C SER A 49 -12.63 -6.68 -11.06
N THR A 50 -12.00 -6.46 -9.92
CA THR A 50 -12.70 -6.05 -8.70
C THR A 50 -13.39 -4.70 -8.85
N ARG A 51 -14.59 -4.59 -8.28
CA ARG A 51 -15.32 -3.31 -8.15
C ARG A 51 -14.94 -2.56 -6.87
N TYR A 52 -14.16 -3.18 -6.00
CA TYR A 52 -13.65 -2.55 -4.79
C TYR A 52 -12.75 -1.36 -5.13
N VAL A 53 -12.97 -0.23 -4.47
CA VAL A 53 -12.12 0.95 -4.59
C VAL A 53 -11.22 1.02 -3.36
N VAL A 54 -9.94 0.89 -3.59
CA VAL A 54 -8.88 1.00 -2.58
C VAL A 54 -8.73 2.45 -2.16
N VAL A 55 -8.80 2.71 -0.86
CA VAL A 55 -8.61 4.04 -0.27
C VAL A 55 -7.19 4.15 0.27
N VAL A 56 -6.47 5.16 -0.20
CA VAL A 56 -5.10 5.47 0.23
C VAL A 56 -5.12 6.75 1.05
N SER A 57 -4.58 6.73 2.26
CA SER A 57 -4.46 7.94 3.08
C SER A 57 -3.09 8.58 2.87
N HIS A 58 -3.08 9.81 2.38
CA HIS A 58 -1.90 10.63 2.14
C HIS A 58 -1.29 11.09 3.47
N ARG A 59 -0.05 10.68 3.76
CA ARG A 59 0.69 10.96 5.00
C ARG A 59 -0.04 10.61 6.30
N GLY A 60 -1.00 9.66 6.22
CA GLY A 60 -1.85 9.25 7.32
C GLY A 60 -2.98 10.24 7.63
N ASP A 61 -3.47 10.23 8.87
CA ASP A 61 -4.53 11.15 9.33
C ASP A 61 -3.93 12.50 9.77
N TRP A 62 -3.31 13.20 8.82
CA TRP A 62 -2.59 14.45 9.11
C TRP A 62 -3.50 15.60 9.52
N ARG A 63 -4.79 15.51 9.28
CA ARG A 63 -5.77 16.53 9.73
C ARG A 63 -5.96 16.50 11.25
N ASN A 64 -5.79 15.36 11.88
CA ASN A 64 -5.96 15.17 13.31
C ASN A 64 -4.63 14.97 14.07
N TYR A 65 -3.59 14.50 13.40
CA TYR A 65 -2.28 14.18 13.96
C TYR A 65 -1.16 14.83 13.13
N PRO A 66 0.08 14.89 13.60
CA PRO A 66 1.23 15.21 12.73
C PRO A 66 1.29 14.24 11.55
N GLU A 67 1.52 14.77 10.33
CA GLU A 67 1.75 13.96 9.15
C GLU A 67 2.92 12.99 9.35
N ASN A 68 2.90 11.83 8.69
CA ASN A 68 3.99 10.86 8.76
C ASN A 68 4.36 10.42 10.19
N SER A 69 3.38 10.33 11.08
CA SER A 69 3.57 9.95 12.49
C SER A 69 2.87 8.64 12.84
N ILE A 70 3.35 7.95 13.87
CA ILE A 70 2.72 6.71 14.36
C ILE A 70 1.24 6.93 14.73
N PRO A 71 0.84 7.99 15.47
CA PRO A 71 -0.58 8.24 15.75
C PRO A 71 -1.43 8.45 14.49
N ALA A 72 -0.89 9.10 13.43
CA ALA A 72 -1.59 9.26 12.16
C ALA A 72 -1.81 7.92 11.45
N ILE A 73 -0.81 7.03 11.46
CA ILE A 73 -0.89 5.67 10.93
C ILE A 73 -1.94 4.85 11.69
N GLU A 74 -1.88 4.83 13.01
CA GLU A 74 -2.83 4.12 13.86
C GLU A 74 -4.27 4.61 13.64
N SER A 75 -4.45 5.90 13.40
CA SER A 75 -5.77 6.49 13.14
C SER A 75 -6.37 5.95 11.84
N VAL A 76 -5.62 5.96 10.74
CA VAL A 76 -6.13 5.49 9.44
C VAL A 76 -6.37 3.97 9.42
N ILE A 77 -5.59 3.20 10.18
CA ILE A 77 -5.86 1.77 10.36
C ILE A 77 -7.21 1.56 11.06
N ARG A 78 -7.51 2.34 12.13
CA ARG A 78 -8.82 2.27 12.82
C ARG A 78 -9.98 2.72 11.92
N MET A 79 -9.77 3.68 11.01
CA MET A 79 -10.78 4.12 10.03
C MET A 79 -11.10 3.03 8.97
N GLY A 80 -10.25 2.02 8.82
CA GLY A 80 -10.41 1.00 7.77
C GLY A 80 -9.85 1.44 6.41
N VAL A 81 -8.86 2.32 6.38
CA VAL A 81 -8.07 2.66 5.18
C VAL A 81 -7.32 1.43 4.68
N ASP A 82 -7.13 1.29 3.37
CA ASP A 82 -6.50 0.12 2.76
C ASP A 82 -4.99 0.30 2.58
N VAL A 83 -4.56 1.49 2.19
CA VAL A 83 -3.16 1.79 1.95
C VAL A 83 -2.76 3.03 2.74
N MET A 84 -1.73 2.90 3.57
CA MET A 84 -1.05 4.03 4.20
C MET A 84 0.03 4.54 3.25
N GLU A 85 -0.11 5.76 2.76
CA GLU A 85 0.97 6.43 2.05
C GLU A 85 1.82 7.21 3.05
N LEU A 86 3.14 7.09 2.93
CA LEU A 86 4.12 7.74 3.75
C LEU A 86 5.36 8.10 2.94
N ASP A 87 6.05 9.16 3.38
CA ASP A 87 7.26 9.67 2.73
C ASP A 87 8.50 9.31 3.52
N VAL A 88 9.63 9.10 2.84
CA VAL A 88 10.89 8.78 3.50
C VAL A 88 12.03 9.73 3.11
N LYS A 89 12.88 9.98 4.08
CA LYS A 89 14.18 10.64 3.92
C LYS A 89 15.25 9.87 4.67
N MET A 90 16.50 10.08 4.27
CA MET A 90 17.66 9.41 4.89
C MET A 90 18.42 10.39 5.79
N THR A 91 18.73 9.97 7.01
CA THR A 91 19.59 10.67 7.95
C THR A 91 21.07 10.51 7.56
N ARG A 92 21.95 11.27 8.21
CA ARG A 92 23.42 11.20 8.01
C ARG A 92 24.00 9.81 8.32
N ASP A 93 23.42 9.10 9.28
CA ASP A 93 23.82 7.73 9.66
C ASP A 93 23.01 6.64 8.95
N SER A 94 22.43 6.98 7.79
CA SER A 94 21.72 6.07 6.88
C SER A 94 20.46 5.40 7.46
N VAL A 95 19.80 6.03 8.41
CA VAL A 95 18.48 5.60 8.90
C VAL A 95 17.39 6.23 8.05
N LEU A 96 16.44 5.44 7.53
CA LEU A 96 15.24 5.94 6.87
C LEU A 96 14.23 6.40 7.91
N VAL A 97 13.84 7.67 7.83
CA VAL A 97 12.85 8.32 8.71
C VAL A 97 11.66 8.81 7.91
N LEU A 98 10.49 8.96 8.55
CA LEU A 98 9.31 9.47 7.87
C LEU A 98 9.35 10.99 7.80
N SER A 99 9.43 11.53 6.59
CA SER A 99 9.31 12.96 6.30
C SER A 99 9.06 13.19 4.82
N HIS A 100 8.15 14.12 4.50
CA HIS A 100 7.96 14.58 3.13
C HIS A 100 9.08 15.55 2.71
N ASP A 101 9.36 16.55 3.54
CA ASP A 101 10.32 17.59 3.24
C ASP A 101 11.76 17.12 3.48
N TRP A 102 12.71 17.71 2.77
CA TRP A 102 14.12 17.51 3.01
C TRP A 102 14.59 18.13 4.32
N THR A 103 13.84 19.14 4.83
CA THR A 103 14.18 19.89 6.03
C THR A 103 13.18 19.62 7.17
N LEU A 104 13.61 19.91 8.38
CA LEU A 104 12.86 19.72 9.63
C LEU A 104 11.83 20.83 9.90
N ASP A 105 11.98 21.98 9.26
CA ASP A 105 11.42 23.29 9.66
C ASP A 105 9.88 23.29 9.74
N ARG A 106 9.20 22.69 8.76
CA ARG A 106 7.73 22.70 8.69
C ARG A 106 7.09 21.75 9.69
N THR A 107 7.60 20.54 9.78
CA THR A 107 6.93 19.42 10.47
C THR A 107 7.48 19.14 11.86
N THR A 108 8.57 19.81 12.28
CA THR A 108 9.20 19.60 13.60
C THR A 108 9.58 20.91 14.29
N THR A 109 10.02 20.82 15.54
CA THR A 109 10.61 21.94 16.28
C THR A 109 12.08 22.20 15.92
N GLY A 110 12.69 21.32 15.09
CA GLY A 110 14.04 21.48 14.55
C GLY A 110 14.09 22.34 13.30
N SER A 111 15.28 22.54 12.75
CA SER A 111 15.54 23.25 11.50
C SER A 111 16.68 22.63 10.73
N GLY A 112 16.79 22.95 9.43
CA GLY A 112 17.85 22.45 8.55
C GLY A 112 17.57 21.06 7.95
N ASN A 113 18.53 20.52 7.19
CA ASN A 113 18.32 19.30 6.44
C ASN A 113 18.34 18.05 7.33
N ILE A 114 17.46 17.11 7.08
CA ILE A 114 17.42 15.81 7.78
C ILE A 114 18.76 15.08 7.63
N SER A 115 19.39 15.14 6.45
CA SER A 115 20.68 14.51 6.15
C SER A 115 21.87 15.06 6.94
N ASP A 116 21.70 16.19 7.63
CA ASP A 116 22.76 16.79 8.47
C ASP A 116 22.77 16.20 9.89
N TYR A 117 21.73 15.42 10.26
CA TYR A 117 21.53 14.85 11.59
C TYR A 117 21.64 13.32 11.57
N THR A 118 22.15 12.74 12.66
CA THR A 118 21.92 11.32 12.95
C THR A 118 20.48 11.13 13.47
N TYR A 119 19.97 9.90 13.41
CA TYR A 119 18.65 9.62 13.96
C TYR A 119 18.53 9.98 15.46
N GLU A 120 19.57 9.68 16.23
CA GLU A 120 19.61 10.05 17.66
C GLU A 120 19.48 11.57 17.87
N GLN A 121 20.15 12.36 17.03
CA GLN A 121 20.03 13.82 17.08
C GLN A 121 18.62 14.31 16.73
N LEU A 122 17.92 13.64 15.79
CA LEU A 122 16.54 13.99 15.44
C LEU A 122 15.57 13.78 16.61
N LEU A 123 15.87 12.89 17.54
CA LEU A 123 15.04 12.66 18.74
C LEU A 123 14.99 13.87 19.70
N ALA A 124 15.85 14.88 19.52
CA ALA A 124 15.74 16.14 20.25
C ALA A 124 14.51 16.97 19.82
N PHE A 125 14.00 16.78 18.59
CA PHE A 125 12.93 17.59 18.03
C PHE A 125 11.57 16.89 18.16
N ASP A 126 10.54 17.67 18.44
CA ASP A 126 9.16 17.21 18.50
C ASP A 126 8.46 17.44 17.15
N LEU A 127 7.55 16.53 16.76
CA LEU A 127 6.68 16.72 15.61
C LEU A 127 5.65 17.83 15.85
N LYS A 128 5.31 18.55 14.80
CA LYS A 128 4.20 19.52 14.74
C LYS A 128 3.04 18.92 13.95
N ARG A 129 1.83 19.11 14.43
CA ARG A 129 0.63 18.93 13.61
C ARG A 129 0.31 20.21 12.85
N GLY A 130 -0.71 20.19 11.98
CA GLY A 130 -1.17 21.34 11.21
C GLY A 130 -1.18 22.63 12.01
N HIS A 131 -0.91 23.74 11.34
CA HIS A 131 -0.74 25.08 11.95
C HIS A 131 0.48 25.25 12.87
N GLY A 132 1.45 24.32 12.82
CA GLY A 132 2.73 24.45 13.50
C GLY A 132 2.72 24.17 15.01
N ILE A 133 1.67 23.53 15.54
CA ILE A 133 1.56 23.19 16.96
C ILE A 133 2.41 21.97 17.27
N ALA A 134 3.47 22.15 18.09
CA ALA A 134 4.31 21.05 18.55
C ALA A 134 3.55 20.10 19.48
N ILE A 135 3.80 18.81 19.34
CA ILE A 135 3.26 17.77 20.23
C ILE A 135 4.42 17.25 21.10
N PRO A 136 4.51 17.67 22.36
CA PRO A 136 5.63 17.31 23.22
C PRO A 136 5.82 15.80 23.33
N GLY A 137 7.06 15.34 23.11
CA GLY A 137 7.44 13.93 23.20
C GLY A 137 7.11 13.09 21.97
N LEU A 138 6.40 13.60 20.97
CA LEU A 138 6.15 12.89 19.72
C LEU A 138 7.30 13.15 18.74
N LYS A 139 8.00 12.10 18.34
CA LYS A 139 9.22 12.16 17.56
C LYS A 139 9.01 11.65 16.12
N ILE A 140 9.93 12.04 15.22
CA ILE A 140 9.99 11.48 13.86
C ILE A 140 10.21 9.96 13.99
N PRO A 141 9.33 9.12 13.42
CA PRO A 141 9.54 7.68 13.44
C PRO A 141 10.49 7.24 12.32
N THR A 142 11.16 6.11 12.53
CA THR A 142 11.84 5.42 11.44
C THR A 142 10.84 4.70 10.53
N LEU A 143 11.23 4.40 9.27
CA LEU A 143 10.46 3.55 8.39
C LEU A 143 10.17 2.18 9.02
N ARG A 144 11.17 1.58 9.70
CA ARG A 144 10.99 0.31 10.41
C ARG A 144 9.84 0.37 11.42
N GLN A 145 9.84 1.38 12.29
CA GLN A 145 8.78 1.55 13.30
C GLN A 145 7.40 1.71 12.66
N ALA A 146 7.32 2.45 11.56
CA ALA A 146 6.06 2.60 10.82
C ALA A 146 5.58 1.29 10.20
N LEU A 147 6.49 0.51 9.57
CA LEU A 147 6.16 -0.77 8.97
C LEU A 147 5.73 -1.80 10.03
N GLU A 148 6.38 -1.85 11.19
CA GLU A 148 5.97 -2.71 12.31
C GLU A 148 4.53 -2.46 12.77
N VAL A 149 4.10 -1.19 12.80
CA VAL A 149 2.71 -0.81 13.11
C VAL A 149 1.75 -1.24 11.99
N CYS A 150 2.18 -1.18 10.74
CA CYS A 150 1.36 -1.51 9.56
C CYS A 150 1.23 -3.02 9.30
N LYS A 151 2.16 -3.83 9.81
CA LYS A 151 2.27 -5.25 9.50
C LYS A 151 0.94 -5.99 9.68
N ASP A 152 0.55 -6.76 8.65
CA ASP A 152 -0.67 -7.57 8.55
C ASP A 152 -1.99 -6.78 8.67
N ARG A 153 -1.92 -5.45 8.84
CA ARG A 153 -3.07 -4.57 9.10
C ARG A 153 -3.45 -3.70 7.91
N ILE A 154 -2.47 -3.16 7.18
CA ILE A 154 -2.65 -2.20 6.08
C ILE A 154 -1.50 -2.30 5.10
N VAL A 155 -1.74 -2.15 3.80
CA VAL A 155 -0.68 -2.02 2.80
C VAL A 155 0.01 -0.67 2.93
N VAL A 156 1.29 -0.59 2.60
CA VAL A 156 2.07 0.65 2.71
C VAL A 156 2.58 1.08 1.33
N ASN A 157 2.28 2.31 0.93
CA ASN A 157 2.95 2.97 -0.17
C ASN A 157 4.08 3.86 0.38
N VAL A 158 5.33 3.54 0.04
CA VAL A 158 6.50 4.33 0.45
C VAL A 158 6.81 5.31 -0.67
N ASP A 159 6.30 6.55 -0.55
CA ASP A 159 6.61 7.63 -1.50
C ASP A 159 8.05 8.11 -1.30
N GLN A 160 8.68 8.58 -2.39
CA GLN A 160 10.09 8.93 -2.48
C GLN A 160 11.05 7.76 -2.12
N GLY A 161 10.50 6.55 -1.90
CA GLY A 161 11.25 5.35 -1.52
C GLY A 161 12.05 4.71 -2.65
N PHE A 162 11.76 5.05 -3.92
CA PHE A 162 12.48 4.44 -5.05
C PHE A 162 13.98 4.76 -5.05
N ASP A 163 14.36 5.96 -4.60
CA ASP A 163 15.78 6.34 -4.49
C ASP A 163 16.52 5.55 -3.41
N TYR A 164 15.78 5.02 -2.42
CA TYR A 164 16.25 4.18 -1.31
C TYR A 164 15.78 2.74 -1.44
N TYR A 165 15.50 2.26 -2.67
CA TYR A 165 14.87 0.97 -2.92
C TYR A 165 15.53 -0.19 -2.16
N ASP A 166 16.87 -0.27 -2.22
CA ASP A 166 17.63 -1.37 -1.62
C ASP A 166 17.50 -1.37 -0.08
N GLN A 167 17.49 -0.19 0.55
CA GLN A 167 17.31 -0.04 2.01
C GLN A 167 15.87 -0.34 2.44
N VAL A 168 14.88 0.15 1.67
CA VAL A 168 13.47 -0.16 1.93
C VAL A 168 13.23 -1.66 1.80
N LEU A 169 13.75 -2.29 0.74
CA LEU A 169 13.63 -3.73 0.53
C LEU A 169 14.24 -4.54 1.68
N ALA A 170 15.45 -4.19 2.12
CA ALA A 170 16.10 -4.89 3.25
C ALA A 170 15.23 -4.85 4.51
N ILE A 171 14.63 -3.70 4.83
CA ILE A 171 13.73 -3.57 6.00
C ILE A 171 12.46 -4.42 5.80
N THR A 172 11.87 -4.41 4.60
CA THR A 172 10.65 -5.18 4.32
C THR A 172 10.88 -6.69 4.33
N GLU A 173 12.05 -7.15 3.85
CA GLU A 173 12.45 -8.56 3.91
C GLU A 173 12.64 -9.03 5.35
N GLU A 174 13.36 -8.26 6.19
CA GLU A 174 13.54 -8.57 7.60
C GLU A 174 12.21 -8.65 8.37
N LEU A 175 11.23 -7.81 8.01
CA LEU A 175 9.91 -7.80 8.64
C LEU A 175 8.94 -8.83 8.02
N GLY A 176 9.29 -9.44 6.88
CA GLY A 176 8.38 -10.29 6.12
C GLY A 176 7.20 -9.53 5.52
N MET A 177 7.42 -8.29 5.05
CA MET A 177 6.40 -7.38 4.53
C MET A 177 6.60 -7.00 3.06
N THR A 178 7.50 -7.64 2.33
CA THR A 178 7.85 -7.23 0.95
C THR A 178 6.62 -7.20 0.04
N ASP A 179 5.71 -8.16 0.16
CA ASP A 179 4.46 -8.21 -0.63
C ASP A 179 3.39 -7.20 -0.14
N GLN A 180 3.60 -6.60 1.02
CA GLN A 180 2.70 -5.62 1.64
C GLN A 180 3.11 -4.17 1.34
N VAL A 181 4.22 -3.97 0.60
CA VAL A 181 4.77 -2.64 0.33
C VAL A 181 4.73 -2.33 -1.17
N LEU A 182 4.27 -1.12 -1.48
CA LEU A 182 4.24 -0.52 -2.81
C LEU A 182 5.25 0.62 -2.89
N ILE A 183 6.07 0.64 -3.94
CA ILE A 183 6.98 1.74 -4.30
C ILE A 183 6.48 2.39 -5.58
N LYS A 184 6.58 3.71 -5.68
CA LYS A 184 6.24 4.45 -6.90
C LYS A 184 7.37 5.37 -7.36
N SER A 185 7.39 5.68 -8.65
CA SER A 185 8.27 6.71 -9.20
C SER A 185 7.86 7.13 -10.62
N GLY A 186 8.35 8.29 -11.07
CA GLY A 186 8.22 8.75 -12.46
C GLY A 186 9.35 8.28 -13.37
N HIS A 187 10.17 7.29 -12.96
CA HIS A 187 11.33 6.87 -13.75
C HIS A 187 10.96 6.03 -14.97
N PRO A 188 11.78 6.10 -16.05
CA PRO A 188 11.64 5.23 -17.21
C PRO A 188 11.75 3.76 -16.86
N LEU A 189 11.08 2.90 -17.65
CA LEU A 189 11.00 1.46 -17.42
C LEU A 189 12.38 0.79 -17.30
N ASP A 190 13.34 1.15 -18.13
CA ASP A 190 14.70 0.60 -18.13
C ASP A 190 15.43 0.86 -16.81
N LYS A 191 15.33 2.06 -16.24
CA LYS A 191 15.89 2.41 -14.93
C LYS A 191 15.22 1.60 -13.82
N VAL A 192 13.90 1.44 -13.86
CA VAL A 192 13.15 0.66 -12.89
C VAL A 192 13.53 -0.81 -12.97
N GLN A 193 13.58 -1.38 -14.17
CA GLN A 193 14.01 -2.76 -14.39
C GLN A 193 15.45 -2.99 -13.94
N GLN A 194 16.37 -2.07 -14.26
CA GLN A 194 17.77 -2.16 -13.84
C GLN A 194 17.89 -2.21 -12.30
N ARG A 195 17.09 -1.43 -11.56
CA ARG A 195 17.08 -1.43 -10.09
C ARG A 195 16.48 -2.73 -9.57
N MET A 196 15.28 -3.07 -9.99
CA MET A 196 14.49 -4.17 -9.43
C MET A 196 15.01 -5.55 -9.84
N SER A 197 15.66 -5.71 -11.02
CA SER A 197 16.20 -6.99 -11.48
C SER A 197 17.35 -7.53 -10.64
N ARG A 198 17.96 -6.70 -9.80
CA ARG A 198 19.05 -7.09 -8.89
C ARG A 198 18.56 -7.96 -7.73
N HIS A 199 17.24 -8.00 -7.50
CA HIS A 199 16.62 -8.66 -6.36
C HIS A 199 15.73 -9.81 -6.82
N ALA A 200 15.79 -10.95 -6.13
CA ALA A 200 14.92 -12.09 -6.39
C ALA A 200 13.47 -11.80 -5.96
N HIS A 201 13.31 -11.24 -4.77
CA HIS A 201 12.03 -10.78 -4.25
C HIS A 201 11.91 -9.27 -4.48
N LYS A 202 10.72 -8.79 -4.77
CA LYS A 202 10.50 -7.38 -5.16
C LYS A 202 9.22 -6.86 -4.52
N MET A 203 9.27 -5.63 -4.06
CA MET A 203 8.07 -4.90 -3.66
C MET A 203 7.17 -4.63 -4.88
N MET A 204 5.88 -4.40 -4.65
CA MET A 204 4.97 -3.91 -5.69
C MET A 204 5.49 -2.56 -6.23
N TYR A 205 5.28 -2.32 -7.52
CA TYR A 205 5.72 -1.09 -8.16
C TYR A 205 4.61 -0.44 -8.97
N MET A 206 4.57 0.90 -8.95
CA MET A 206 3.62 1.71 -9.71
C MET A 206 4.33 2.93 -10.33
N PRO A 207 4.22 3.15 -11.65
CA PRO A 207 4.68 4.38 -12.28
C PRO A 207 3.71 5.53 -12.04
N VAL A 208 4.29 6.73 -11.84
CA VAL A 208 3.58 8.01 -11.82
C VAL A 208 3.61 8.61 -13.22
N VAL A 209 2.45 8.96 -13.77
CA VAL A 209 2.28 9.45 -15.13
C VAL A 209 1.58 10.81 -15.11
N SER A 210 2.27 11.86 -15.58
CA SER A 210 1.65 13.15 -15.83
C SER A 210 0.93 13.11 -17.18
N VAL A 211 -0.38 13.36 -17.18
CA VAL A 211 -1.23 13.38 -18.38
C VAL A 211 -1.69 14.82 -18.61
N ALA A 212 -0.98 15.51 -19.50
CA ALA A 212 -1.36 16.84 -19.95
C ALA A 212 -1.26 16.92 -21.48
N GLY A 213 -1.95 17.86 -22.11
CA GLY A 213 -1.78 18.08 -23.55
C GLY A 213 -0.30 18.38 -23.87
N GLY A 214 0.34 17.52 -24.67
CA GLY A 214 1.77 17.61 -24.99
C GLY A 214 2.71 16.92 -24.00
N SER A 215 2.23 16.19 -22.99
CA SER A 215 3.08 15.35 -22.11
C SER A 215 3.84 14.30 -22.90
N ASP A 216 5.10 14.08 -22.53
CA ASP A 216 5.87 12.95 -23.05
C ASP A 216 5.34 11.64 -22.46
N MET A 217 4.61 10.88 -23.27
CA MET A 217 4.04 9.58 -22.90
C MET A 217 4.99 8.41 -23.19
N THR A 218 6.26 8.65 -23.52
CA THR A 218 7.24 7.61 -23.87
C THR A 218 7.38 6.59 -22.75
N THR A 219 7.55 7.04 -21.51
CA THR A 219 7.65 6.18 -20.33
C THR A 219 6.39 5.33 -20.16
N PHE A 220 5.20 5.92 -20.19
CA PHE A 220 3.92 5.22 -20.10
C PHE A 220 3.78 4.16 -21.21
N ASN A 221 4.09 4.53 -22.45
CA ASN A 221 4.00 3.63 -23.60
C ASN A 221 4.96 2.43 -23.46
N SER A 222 6.15 2.63 -22.91
CA SER A 222 7.12 1.55 -22.71
C SER A 222 6.62 0.46 -21.75
N TYR A 223 5.92 0.83 -20.68
CA TYR A 223 5.28 -0.13 -19.79
C TYR A 223 4.18 -0.93 -20.50
N LEU A 224 3.33 -0.27 -21.29
CA LEU A 224 2.24 -0.94 -22.00
C LEU A 224 2.73 -1.82 -23.15
N ALA A 225 3.85 -1.47 -23.78
CA ALA A 225 4.46 -2.25 -24.86
C ALA A 225 5.17 -3.52 -24.37
N THR A 226 5.41 -3.64 -23.06
CA THR A 226 6.13 -4.76 -22.45
C THR A 226 5.20 -5.52 -21.50
N PRO A 227 4.45 -6.56 -21.96
CA PRO A 227 3.42 -7.22 -21.16
C PRO A 227 3.89 -7.70 -19.77
N ALA A 228 5.13 -8.20 -19.68
CA ALA A 228 5.71 -8.64 -18.41
C ALA A 228 6.08 -7.50 -17.44
N ALA A 229 6.04 -6.26 -17.91
CA ALA A 229 6.33 -5.07 -17.11
C ALA A 229 5.09 -4.23 -16.78
N VAL A 230 3.88 -4.67 -17.19
CA VAL A 230 2.64 -3.99 -16.83
C VAL A 230 2.49 -4.01 -15.32
N PRO A 231 2.47 -2.83 -14.65
CA PRO A 231 2.41 -2.74 -13.21
C PRO A 231 0.99 -3.01 -12.70
N ILE A 232 0.84 -3.16 -11.38
CA ILE A 232 -0.48 -3.34 -10.74
C ILE A 232 -1.40 -2.13 -10.96
N ALA A 233 -0.83 -0.92 -11.01
CA ALA A 233 -1.54 0.33 -11.21
C ALA A 233 -0.66 1.37 -11.90
N PHE A 234 -1.28 2.41 -12.45
CA PHE A 234 -0.65 3.67 -12.86
C PHE A 234 -1.27 4.81 -12.07
N GLU A 235 -0.43 5.63 -11.43
CA GLU A 235 -0.86 6.90 -10.84
C GLU A 235 -0.96 7.93 -11.96
N LEU A 236 -2.18 8.41 -12.24
CA LEU A 236 -2.43 9.43 -13.26
C LEU A 236 -2.60 10.80 -12.61
N CYS A 237 -1.71 11.72 -12.95
CA CYS A 237 -1.75 13.12 -12.51
C CYS A 237 -2.17 14.01 -13.69
N PHE A 238 -3.23 14.80 -13.53
CA PHE A 238 -3.75 15.67 -14.59
C PHE A 238 -4.39 16.94 -14.03
N GLY A 239 -4.13 18.06 -14.69
CA GLY A 239 -4.71 19.37 -14.34
C GLY A 239 -6.11 19.59 -14.90
N THR A 240 -6.52 18.81 -15.91
CA THR A 240 -7.84 18.87 -16.54
C THR A 240 -8.27 17.46 -16.93
N LEU A 241 -9.53 17.12 -16.66
CA LEU A 241 -10.10 15.85 -17.06
C LEU A 241 -10.58 15.93 -18.52
N ASP A 242 -9.67 15.77 -19.45
CA ASP A 242 -9.92 15.83 -20.89
C ASP A 242 -9.96 14.43 -21.55
N ASP A 243 -10.08 14.38 -22.87
CA ASP A 243 -10.14 13.13 -23.62
C ASP A 243 -8.79 12.38 -23.62
N ASN A 244 -7.64 13.06 -23.42
CA ASN A 244 -6.33 12.41 -23.29
C ASN A 244 -6.28 11.61 -21.98
N VAL A 245 -6.78 12.18 -20.89
CA VAL A 245 -6.88 11.49 -19.59
C VAL A 245 -7.78 10.27 -19.70
N LYS A 246 -8.96 10.42 -20.30
CA LYS A 246 -9.92 9.31 -20.52
C LYS A 246 -9.32 8.21 -21.40
N ASP A 247 -8.58 8.58 -22.46
CA ASP A 247 -7.90 7.61 -23.31
C ASP A 247 -6.78 6.89 -22.58
N THR A 248 -5.97 7.61 -21.82
CA THR A 248 -4.90 7.02 -21.00
C THR A 248 -5.47 6.03 -20.00
N ALA A 249 -6.53 6.40 -19.26
CA ALA A 249 -7.21 5.52 -18.32
C ALA A 249 -7.74 4.25 -19.01
N ARG A 250 -8.41 4.39 -20.19
CA ARG A 250 -8.88 3.22 -20.97
C ARG A 250 -7.74 2.29 -21.38
N ARG A 251 -6.59 2.83 -21.74
CA ARG A 251 -5.40 2.03 -22.12
C ARG A 251 -4.81 1.28 -20.93
N VAL A 252 -4.76 1.91 -19.73
CA VAL A 252 -4.38 1.26 -18.48
C VAL A 252 -5.29 0.07 -18.19
N LEU A 253 -6.60 0.29 -18.21
CA LEU A 253 -7.60 -0.76 -17.93
C LEU A 253 -7.53 -1.90 -18.96
N LYS A 254 -7.35 -1.57 -20.25
CA LYS A 254 -7.20 -2.57 -21.33
C LYS A 254 -5.95 -3.45 -21.13
N ALA A 255 -4.89 -2.91 -20.53
CA ALA A 255 -3.68 -3.65 -20.21
C ALA A 255 -3.83 -4.57 -18.98
N GLY A 256 -4.98 -4.56 -18.29
CA GLY A 256 -5.22 -5.32 -17.08
C GLY A 256 -4.63 -4.68 -15.82
N SER A 257 -4.27 -3.40 -15.89
CA SER A 257 -3.75 -2.61 -14.76
C SER A 257 -4.84 -1.72 -14.17
N LYS A 258 -4.58 -1.12 -13.01
CA LYS A 258 -5.52 -0.24 -12.30
C LYS A 258 -5.18 1.23 -12.51
N VAL A 259 -6.21 2.07 -12.44
CA VAL A 259 -6.08 3.53 -12.41
C VAL A 259 -6.06 3.99 -10.95
N TRP A 260 -5.00 4.73 -10.59
CA TRP A 260 -4.86 5.43 -9.32
C TRP A 260 -4.95 6.94 -9.59
N VAL A 261 -5.73 7.65 -8.79
CA VAL A 261 -5.86 9.12 -8.86
C VAL A 261 -5.67 9.70 -7.46
N ASN A 262 -4.93 10.81 -7.38
CA ASN A 262 -4.76 11.58 -6.15
C ASN A 262 -5.80 12.71 -6.11
N THR A 263 -6.81 12.60 -5.24
CA THR A 263 -7.83 13.64 -5.05
C THR A 263 -7.44 14.69 -4.01
N ILE A 264 -6.14 14.77 -3.67
CA ILE A 264 -5.60 15.64 -2.61
C ILE A 264 -5.54 17.11 -3.02
N TRP A 265 -5.22 17.40 -4.30
CA TRP A 265 -5.17 18.76 -4.84
C TRP A 265 -5.75 18.81 -6.25
N GLY A 266 -6.45 19.90 -6.55
CA GLY A 266 -7.11 20.08 -7.85
C GLY A 266 -6.18 19.97 -9.06
N SER A 267 -4.89 20.34 -8.93
CA SER A 267 -3.88 20.20 -9.99
C SER A 267 -3.49 18.76 -10.33
N LEU A 268 -3.82 17.80 -9.48
CA LEU A 268 -3.53 16.37 -9.68
C LEU A 268 -4.71 15.57 -10.23
N CYS A 269 -5.93 16.13 -10.16
CA CYS A 269 -7.16 15.42 -10.48
C CYS A 269 -8.17 16.27 -11.27
N GLY A 270 -7.73 17.30 -11.99
CA GLY A 270 -8.62 18.12 -12.81
C GLY A 270 -9.63 18.93 -12.02
N ASN A 271 -9.29 19.32 -10.81
CA ASN A 271 -10.17 20.00 -9.84
C ASN A 271 -11.29 19.13 -9.24
N TYR A 272 -11.21 17.82 -9.31
CA TYR A 272 -12.10 16.87 -8.63
C TYR A 272 -11.49 16.43 -7.29
N ASP A 273 -11.14 17.42 -6.44
CA ASP A 273 -10.41 17.20 -5.19
C ASP A 273 -11.33 17.01 -3.97
N ASP A 274 -10.73 16.50 -2.90
CA ASP A 274 -11.40 16.13 -1.65
C ASP A 274 -12.11 17.28 -0.96
N ASP A 275 -11.52 18.49 -0.97
CA ASP A 275 -12.11 19.67 -0.31
C ASP A 275 -13.38 20.11 -1.04
N ARG A 276 -13.36 20.11 -2.39
CA ARG A 276 -14.56 20.35 -3.19
C ARG A 276 -15.64 19.28 -2.99
N ALA A 277 -15.25 18.01 -2.85
CA ALA A 277 -16.20 16.95 -2.56
C ALA A 277 -16.82 17.11 -1.17
N TYR A 278 -16.01 17.48 -0.18
CA TYR A 278 -16.46 17.68 1.20
C TYR A 278 -17.41 18.88 1.35
N ASP A 279 -17.12 19.98 0.67
CA ASP A 279 -17.94 21.20 0.71
C ASP A 279 -19.16 21.12 -0.21
N SER A 280 -19.25 20.12 -1.09
CA SER A 280 -20.36 19.94 -2.00
C SER A 280 -21.58 19.33 -1.29
N PRO A 281 -22.81 19.83 -1.55
CA PRO A 281 -24.02 19.14 -1.13
C PRO A 281 -24.21 17.80 -1.82
N ASP A 282 -23.50 17.57 -2.92
CA ASP A 282 -23.53 16.33 -3.72
C ASP A 282 -22.10 15.91 -4.09
N PRO A 283 -21.42 15.12 -3.25
CA PRO A 283 -20.07 14.63 -3.51
C PRO A 283 -19.92 13.82 -4.80
N ASP A 284 -21.02 13.30 -5.34
CA ASP A 284 -21.02 12.53 -6.59
C ASP A 284 -20.62 13.37 -7.80
N LYS A 285 -20.88 14.67 -7.77
CA LYS A 285 -20.44 15.61 -8.80
C LYS A 285 -18.91 15.76 -8.86
N VAL A 286 -18.23 15.41 -7.78
CA VAL A 286 -16.76 15.49 -7.68
C VAL A 286 -16.13 14.10 -7.82
N TYR A 287 -16.53 13.12 -7.00
CA TYR A 287 -15.93 11.78 -7.10
C TYR A 287 -16.49 10.94 -8.25
N GLY A 288 -17.72 11.21 -8.72
CA GLY A 288 -18.33 10.47 -9.83
C GLY A 288 -17.47 10.48 -11.09
N PRO A 289 -17.06 11.65 -11.64
CA PRO A 289 -16.18 11.71 -12.81
C PRO A 289 -14.85 10.99 -12.63
N ILE A 290 -14.28 10.95 -11.41
CA ILE A 290 -13.08 10.17 -11.11
C ILE A 290 -13.36 8.66 -11.18
N LEU A 291 -14.48 8.21 -10.63
CA LEU A 291 -14.90 6.80 -10.71
C LEU A 291 -15.25 6.38 -12.14
N ASP A 292 -15.80 7.29 -12.96
CA ASP A 292 -16.15 7.05 -14.37
C ASP A 292 -14.93 6.83 -15.27
N LEU A 293 -13.73 7.28 -14.85
CA LEU A 293 -12.47 6.88 -15.48
C LEU A 293 -12.14 5.39 -15.31
N GLY A 294 -12.88 4.66 -14.47
CA GLY A 294 -12.55 3.31 -14.04
C GLY A 294 -11.53 3.29 -12.89
N THR A 295 -11.36 4.43 -12.21
CA THR A 295 -10.46 4.53 -11.04
C THR A 295 -10.89 3.55 -9.96
N SER A 296 -9.92 2.74 -9.53
CA SER A 296 -10.11 1.75 -8.47
C SER A 296 -9.15 1.93 -7.29
N ILE A 297 -8.31 2.97 -7.34
CA ILE A 297 -7.45 3.38 -6.23
C ILE A 297 -7.50 4.91 -6.12
N ILE A 298 -7.87 5.43 -4.96
CA ILE A 298 -7.96 6.88 -4.71
C ILE A 298 -7.11 7.25 -3.49
N GLN A 299 -6.13 8.12 -3.68
CA GLN A 299 -5.38 8.74 -2.61
C GLN A 299 -6.05 10.04 -2.18
N THR A 300 -6.28 10.18 -0.87
CA THR A 300 -7.13 11.21 -0.29
C THR A 300 -6.55 11.82 0.97
N ASP A 301 -6.86 13.10 1.21
CA ASP A 301 -6.65 13.81 2.47
C ASP A 301 -7.86 13.74 3.43
N ARG A 302 -8.97 13.09 2.98
CA ARG A 302 -10.21 12.91 3.74
C ARG A 302 -10.68 11.45 3.75
N PRO A 303 -9.85 10.49 4.26
CA PRO A 303 -10.10 9.07 4.10
C PRO A 303 -11.44 8.62 4.71
N GLU A 304 -11.82 9.11 5.88
CA GLU A 304 -13.10 8.77 6.51
C GLU A 304 -14.31 9.20 5.65
N PHE A 305 -14.23 10.38 5.05
CA PHE A 305 -15.28 10.90 4.18
C PHE A 305 -15.40 10.08 2.89
N LEU A 306 -14.27 9.80 2.24
CA LEU A 306 -14.23 8.99 1.03
C LEU A 306 -14.72 7.55 1.28
N ILE A 307 -14.32 6.92 2.39
CA ILE A 307 -14.80 5.58 2.78
C ILE A 307 -16.34 5.58 2.87
N LYS A 308 -16.93 6.52 3.62
CA LYS A 308 -18.40 6.63 3.76
C LYS A 308 -19.12 6.86 2.41
N TYR A 309 -18.52 7.66 1.52
CA TYR A 309 -19.04 7.86 0.17
C TYR A 309 -19.01 6.55 -0.65
N LEU A 310 -17.87 5.85 -0.67
CA LEU A 310 -17.71 4.61 -1.42
C LEU A 310 -18.57 3.45 -0.87
N GLU A 311 -18.79 3.40 0.45
CA GLU A 311 -19.72 2.43 1.07
C GLU A 311 -21.16 2.64 0.54
N LYS A 312 -21.64 3.88 0.49
CA LYS A 312 -22.95 4.23 -0.09
C LYS A 312 -23.05 3.84 -1.57
N LYS A 313 -21.94 3.88 -2.32
CA LYS A 313 -21.83 3.43 -3.72
C LYS A 313 -21.67 1.92 -3.88
N GLY A 314 -21.59 1.15 -2.79
CA GLY A 314 -21.36 -0.29 -2.83
C GLY A 314 -19.98 -0.68 -3.38
N ARG A 315 -18.97 0.19 -3.20
CA ARG A 315 -17.61 0.03 -3.73
C ARG A 315 -16.59 -0.38 -2.66
N ARG A 316 -17.03 -0.77 -1.45
CA ARG A 316 -16.19 -1.12 -0.29
C ARG A 316 -16.46 -2.53 0.25
N LYS A 317 -16.92 -3.45 -0.60
CA LYS A 317 -17.11 -4.86 -0.22
C LYS A 317 -16.09 -5.71 -0.97
N PHE A 318 -15.23 -6.42 -0.21
CA PHE A 318 -14.33 -7.46 -0.75
C PHE A 318 -15.16 -8.65 -1.23
#